data_39384a8d3b261176cd35abecb5c40548
#
_entry.id   39384a8d3b261176cd35abecb5c40548
#
_cell.length_a   1.000
_cell.length_b   1.000
_cell.length_c   1.000
_cell.angle_alpha   90.00
_cell.angle_beta   90.00
_cell.angle_gamma   90.00
#
_symmetry.space_group_name_H-M   'P 1'
#
loop_
_entity.id
_entity.type
_entity.pdbx_description
1 polymer ?
#
loop_
_entity_poly.entity_id
_entity_poly.type
_entity_poly.pdbx_seq_one_letter_code
_entity_poly.pdbx_strand_id
1 'polypeptide(L)'
;WEINSGFILRCFNQKIFSSANVPYKIKSSSEILKNPKNTIEFDHALHQVIINKIEDIGTDARLVVDKDKVVHVTMAEKLLILQLSKLSNFIPDGGIWLNTQRPEWNDANNAIVGYGVSMVTLYYLNRHILFLNEVLSNVNSVEVEVSFEVALWFKAVNNIFESYSSCLKSKIEPTKRKNFVVELQEVFSNYRSQTYNRVSKTNERIKIVDLL
;
A
#
# COMPACT_ATOMS: atom_id res chain seq x y z
N TRP A 1 14.97 0.95 25.10
CA TRP A 1 15.62 0.50 23.85
C TRP A 1 16.32 1.69 23.23
N GLU A 2 17.65 1.73 23.27
CA GLU A 2 18.42 2.72 22.50
C GLU A 2 18.39 2.30 21.03
N ILE A 3 17.68 3.05 20.23
CA ILE A 3 17.59 2.82 18.79
C ILE A 3 18.82 3.43 18.14
N ASN A 4 19.72 2.58 17.62
CA ASN A 4 20.88 3.04 16.88
C ASN A 4 20.45 3.60 15.51
N SER A 5 20.47 4.92 15.37
CA SER A 5 20.04 5.63 14.14
C SER A 5 20.80 5.17 12.89
N GLY A 6 22.11 4.87 13.02
CA GLY A 6 22.90 4.36 11.89
C GLY A 6 22.50 2.97 11.44
N PHE A 7 22.03 2.09 12.35
CA PHE A 7 21.50 0.78 11.99
C PHE A 7 20.16 0.92 11.26
N ILE A 8 19.26 1.77 11.76
CA ILE A 8 17.96 2.01 11.14
C ILE A 8 18.13 2.54 9.73
N LEU A 9 19.00 3.55 9.54
CA LEU A 9 19.30 4.10 8.21
C LEU A 9 19.79 3.04 7.23
N ARG A 10 20.68 2.16 7.66
CA ARG A 10 21.13 1.04 6.82
C ARG A 10 19.98 0.13 6.43
N CYS A 11 19.12 -0.26 7.39
CA CYS A 11 17.96 -1.09 7.11
C CYS A 11 16.99 -0.42 6.12
N PHE A 12 16.75 0.89 6.29
CA PHE A 12 15.84 1.65 5.42
C PHE A 12 16.34 1.77 3.98
N ASN A 13 17.64 1.77 3.75
CA ASN A 13 18.25 1.98 2.43
C ASN A 13 18.72 0.68 1.75
N GLN A 14 18.82 -0.43 2.47
CA GLN A 14 19.22 -1.70 1.87
C GLN A 14 18.09 -2.31 1.04
N LYS A 15 18.37 -2.65 -0.21
CA LYS A 15 17.44 -3.35 -1.11
C LYS A 15 17.54 -4.86 -0.89
N ILE A 16 16.90 -5.34 0.15
CA ILE A 16 16.88 -6.77 0.54
C ILE A 16 15.47 -7.33 0.69
N PHE A 17 14.45 -6.50 0.51
CA PHE A 17 13.06 -6.91 0.64
C PHE A 17 12.45 -7.19 -0.73
N SER A 18 11.66 -8.23 -0.83
CA SER A 18 10.96 -8.62 -2.05
C SER A 18 9.44 -8.54 -1.87
N SER A 19 8.71 -8.56 -2.96
CA SER A 19 7.25 -8.60 -2.98
C SER A 19 6.76 -9.87 -3.63
N ALA A 20 5.69 -10.45 -3.09
CA ALA A 20 5.06 -11.60 -3.69
C ALA A 20 4.40 -11.22 -5.03
N ASN A 21 4.60 -12.08 -6.04
CA ASN A 21 3.88 -12.02 -7.30
C ASN A 21 2.71 -13.00 -7.21
N VAL A 22 1.52 -12.49 -6.94
CA VAL A 22 0.32 -13.30 -6.74
C VAL A 22 -0.67 -13.09 -7.89
N PRO A 23 -1.33 -14.16 -8.37
CA PRO A 23 -2.25 -14.07 -9.50
C PRO A 23 -3.63 -13.53 -9.09
N TYR A 24 -3.65 -12.54 -8.21
CA TYR A 24 -4.86 -11.86 -7.78
C TYR A 24 -4.74 -10.36 -8.04
N LYS A 25 -5.74 -9.79 -8.70
CA LYS A 25 -5.84 -8.36 -8.96
C LYS A 25 -7.03 -7.79 -8.20
N ILE A 26 -6.83 -6.67 -7.54
CA ILE A 26 -7.93 -5.86 -7.02
C ILE A 26 -8.52 -5.11 -8.22
N LYS A 27 -9.83 -5.19 -8.40
CA LYS A 27 -10.55 -4.51 -9.46
C LYS A 27 -10.42 -2.99 -9.36
N SER A 28 -10.78 -2.28 -10.42
CA SER A 28 -10.77 -0.83 -10.44
C SER A 28 -11.73 -0.25 -9.39
N SER A 29 -11.47 0.98 -8.95
CA SER A 29 -12.35 1.68 -7.99
C SER A 29 -13.79 1.77 -8.48
N SER A 30 -13.99 2.02 -9.77
CA SER A 30 -15.32 2.11 -10.38
C SER A 30 -16.09 0.78 -10.38
N GLU A 31 -15.40 -0.35 -10.56
CA GLU A 31 -16.00 -1.68 -10.47
C GLU A 31 -16.35 -2.05 -9.03
N ILE A 32 -15.46 -1.76 -8.08
CA ILE A 32 -15.70 -2.00 -6.66
C ILE A 32 -16.88 -1.18 -6.15
N LEU A 33 -17.01 0.09 -6.56
CA LEU A 33 -18.14 0.94 -6.18
C LEU A 33 -19.48 0.43 -6.75
N LYS A 34 -19.47 -0.23 -7.92
CA LYS A 34 -20.67 -0.86 -8.49
C LYS A 34 -21.04 -2.16 -7.77
N ASN A 35 -20.05 -2.96 -7.40
CA ASN A 35 -20.26 -4.22 -6.70
C ASN A 35 -19.19 -4.44 -5.62
N PRO A 36 -19.39 -3.89 -4.41
CA PRO A 36 -18.43 -3.95 -3.32
C PRO A 36 -18.10 -5.37 -2.81
N LYS A 37 -18.90 -6.35 -3.16
CA LYS A 37 -18.66 -7.77 -2.82
C LYS A 37 -17.71 -8.47 -3.80
N ASN A 38 -17.58 -7.97 -5.02
CA ASN A 38 -16.76 -8.56 -6.07
C ASN A 38 -15.50 -7.70 -6.33
N THR A 39 -14.55 -7.77 -5.43
CA THR A 39 -13.41 -6.83 -5.38
C THR A 39 -12.13 -7.40 -5.99
N ILE A 40 -12.06 -8.71 -6.21
CA ILE A 40 -10.85 -9.42 -6.66
C ILE A 40 -11.13 -10.18 -7.95
N GLU A 41 -10.15 -10.20 -8.81
CA GLU A 41 -10.09 -11.04 -10.01
C GLU A 41 -8.88 -11.96 -9.92
N PHE A 42 -9.06 -13.25 -10.27
CA PHE A 42 -7.97 -14.20 -10.43
C PHE A 42 -7.41 -14.15 -11.84
N ASP A 43 -6.12 -13.85 -11.97
CA ASP A 43 -5.42 -13.78 -13.25
C ASP A 43 -4.85 -15.18 -13.62
N HIS A 44 -5.63 -15.94 -14.38
CA HIS A 44 -5.24 -17.27 -14.83
C HIS A 44 -3.99 -17.25 -15.72
N ALA A 45 -3.80 -16.20 -16.52
CA ALA A 45 -2.63 -16.06 -17.39
C ALA A 45 -1.36 -15.86 -16.56
N LEU A 46 -1.40 -14.93 -15.58
CA LEU A 46 -0.27 -14.73 -14.67
C LEU A 46 0.02 -15.97 -13.83
N HIS A 47 -1.02 -16.68 -13.37
CA HIS A 47 -0.86 -17.94 -12.65
C HIS A 47 -0.05 -18.94 -13.47
N GLN A 48 -0.40 -19.15 -14.74
CA GLN A 48 0.32 -20.06 -15.62
C GLN A 48 1.77 -19.62 -15.86
N VAL A 49 2.01 -18.31 -16.02
CA VAL A 49 3.37 -17.76 -16.15
C VAL A 49 4.20 -18.06 -14.90
N ILE A 50 3.63 -17.90 -13.69
CA ILE A 50 4.32 -18.20 -12.43
C ILE A 50 4.64 -19.69 -12.35
N ILE A 51 3.68 -20.57 -12.66
CA ILE A 51 3.89 -22.03 -12.62
C ILE A 51 5.02 -22.44 -13.58
N ASN A 52 4.99 -21.97 -14.82
CA ASN A 52 6.04 -22.28 -15.79
C ASN A 52 7.42 -21.79 -15.32
N LYS A 53 7.50 -20.59 -14.74
CA LYS A 53 8.76 -20.06 -14.21
C LYS A 53 9.31 -20.82 -13.00
N ILE A 54 8.47 -21.53 -12.24
CA ILE A 54 8.93 -22.35 -11.13
C ILE A 54 9.84 -23.48 -11.63
N GLU A 55 9.63 -23.97 -12.84
CA GLU A 55 10.51 -24.99 -13.47
C GLU A 55 11.92 -24.45 -13.73
N ASP A 56 12.03 -23.15 -14.06
CA ASP A 56 13.31 -22.50 -14.41
C ASP A 56 14.09 -21.97 -13.20
N ILE A 57 13.40 -21.25 -12.30
CA ILE A 57 14.02 -20.51 -11.20
C ILE A 57 13.54 -20.92 -9.80
N GLY A 58 12.77 -22.02 -9.71
CA GLY A 58 12.25 -22.52 -8.44
C GLY A 58 11.24 -21.58 -7.78
N THR A 59 11.21 -21.61 -6.45
CA THR A 59 10.22 -20.84 -5.65
C THR A 59 10.32 -19.33 -5.81
N ASP A 60 11.45 -18.80 -6.30
CA ASP A 60 11.65 -17.37 -6.54
C ASP A 60 10.70 -16.82 -7.61
N ALA A 61 10.17 -17.67 -8.50
CA ALA A 61 9.11 -17.32 -9.44
C ALA A 61 7.82 -16.78 -8.77
N ARG A 62 7.62 -17.07 -7.47
CA ARG A 62 6.49 -16.53 -6.67
C ARG A 62 6.74 -15.13 -6.14
N LEU A 63 7.91 -14.57 -6.39
CA LEU A 63 8.24 -13.19 -6.09
C LEU A 63 8.19 -12.34 -7.37
N VAL A 64 8.21 -11.03 -7.22
CA VAL A 64 8.37 -10.14 -8.37
C VAL A 64 9.77 -10.31 -8.92
N VAL A 65 9.87 -10.70 -10.19
CA VAL A 65 11.14 -10.95 -10.88
C VAL A 65 11.27 -10.07 -12.13
N ASP A 66 12.48 -9.63 -12.42
CA ASP A 66 12.88 -9.01 -13.68
C ASP A 66 14.03 -9.82 -14.29
N LYS A 67 13.86 -10.31 -15.54
CA LYS A 67 14.86 -11.15 -16.23
C LYS A 67 15.39 -12.27 -15.33
N ASP A 68 14.47 -13.00 -14.69
CA ASP A 68 14.70 -14.16 -13.81
C ASP A 68 15.49 -13.86 -12.53
N LYS A 69 15.60 -12.58 -12.16
CA LYS A 69 16.16 -12.15 -10.88
C LYS A 69 15.09 -11.54 -10.00
N VAL A 70 15.08 -11.89 -8.72
CA VAL A 70 14.18 -11.31 -7.74
C VAL A 70 14.43 -9.81 -7.63
N VAL A 71 13.36 -9.03 -7.74
CA VAL A 71 13.41 -7.57 -7.55
C VAL A 71 13.41 -7.27 -6.05
N HIS A 72 14.45 -6.56 -5.61
CA HIS A 72 14.58 -6.12 -4.23
C HIS A 72 14.31 -4.63 -4.11
N VAL A 73 13.57 -4.29 -3.07
CA VAL A 73 13.23 -2.92 -2.69
C VAL A 73 13.75 -2.61 -1.29
N THR A 74 13.70 -1.35 -0.90
CA THR A 74 14.10 -0.91 0.44
C THR A 74 13.05 -1.24 1.49
N MET A 75 13.45 -1.30 2.76
CA MET A 75 12.51 -1.42 3.88
C MET A 75 11.55 -0.23 3.92
N ALA A 76 12.05 0.98 3.63
CA ALA A 76 11.21 2.18 3.54
C ALA A 76 10.06 1.99 2.55
N GLU A 77 10.34 1.49 1.35
CA GLU A 77 9.30 1.21 0.35
C GLU A 77 8.28 0.19 0.83
N LYS A 78 8.74 -0.91 1.46
CA LYS A 78 7.83 -1.94 1.99
C LYS A 78 6.88 -1.39 3.04
N LEU A 79 7.38 -0.58 3.98
CA LEU A 79 6.57 0.02 5.03
C LEU A 79 5.60 1.06 4.45
N LEU A 80 6.07 1.88 3.52
CA LEU A 80 5.24 2.89 2.86
C LEU A 80 4.08 2.26 2.08
N ILE A 81 4.32 1.19 1.31
CA ILE A 81 3.26 0.46 0.59
C ILE A 81 2.20 -0.06 1.58
N LEU A 82 2.60 -0.61 2.72
CA LEU A 82 1.66 -1.08 3.74
C LEU A 82 0.79 0.06 4.29
N GLN A 83 1.39 1.21 4.61
CA GLN A 83 0.67 2.38 5.11
C GLN A 83 -0.29 2.93 4.06
N LEU A 84 0.21 3.21 2.85
CA LEU A 84 -0.56 3.78 1.76
C LEU A 84 -1.74 2.90 1.37
N SER A 85 -1.55 1.56 1.37
CA SER A 85 -2.64 0.62 1.10
C SER A 85 -3.78 0.70 2.12
N LYS A 86 -3.49 1.04 3.38
CA LYS A 86 -4.50 1.23 4.42
C LYS A 86 -5.09 2.64 4.38
N LEU A 87 -4.24 3.67 4.23
CA LEU A 87 -4.69 5.06 4.10
C LEU A 87 -5.61 5.25 2.90
N SER A 88 -5.33 4.59 1.78
CA SER A 88 -6.20 4.63 0.59
C SER A 88 -7.60 4.02 0.81
N ASN A 89 -7.79 3.30 1.91
CA ASN A 89 -9.07 2.72 2.32
C ASN A 89 -9.65 3.41 3.56
N PHE A 90 -9.12 4.58 3.94
CA PHE A 90 -9.62 5.31 5.09
C PHE A 90 -10.95 6.01 4.79
N ILE A 91 -11.92 5.77 5.66
CA ILE A 91 -13.23 6.45 5.65
C ILE A 91 -13.31 7.35 6.88
N PRO A 92 -13.33 8.67 6.72
CA PRO A 92 -13.50 9.60 7.84
C PRO A 92 -14.79 9.33 8.63
N ASP A 93 -14.75 9.45 9.93
CA ASP A 93 -15.79 9.07 10.89
C ASP A 93 -16.17 7.56 10.86
N GLY A 94 -15.35 6.72 10.22
CA GLY A 94 -15.64 5.29 10.05
C GLY A 94 -14.48 4.40 10.48
N GLY A 95 -13.46 4.29 9.65
CA GLY A 95 -12.32 3.40 9.87
C GLY A 95 -11.67 3.00 8.57
N ILE A 96 -11.00 1.85 8.53
CA ILE A 96 -10.42 1.33 7.28
C ILE A 96 -11.44 0.43 6.59
N TRP A 97 -11.84 0.81 5.38
CA TRP A 97 -12.79 0.05 4.58
C TRP A 97 -12.25 -1.33 4.22
N LEU A 98 -13.06 -2.36 4.48
CA LEU A 98 -12.77 -3.74 4.13
C LEU A 98 -13.24 -4.00 2.70
N ASN A 99 -12.46 -3.55 1.72
CA ASN A 99 -12.78 -3.64 0.30
C ASN A 99 -12.08 -4.79 -0.43
N THR A 100 -11.39 -5.66 0.29
CA THR A 100 -10.62 -6.76 -0.29
C THR A 100 -10.98 -8.07 0.40
N GLN A 101 -11.49 -9.01 -0.35
CA GLN A 101 -11.80 -10.35 0.14
C GLN A 101 -10.51 -11.18 0.28
N ARG A 102 -10.34 -11.83 1.43
CA ARG A 102 -9.27 -12.78 1.68
C ARG A 102 -9.84 -14.02 2.36
N PRO A 103 -10.10 -15.08 1.60
CA PRO A 103 -10.85 -16.25 2.10
C PRO A 103 -10.13 -17.02 3.22
N GLU A 104 -8.81 -17.03 3.22
CA GLU A 104 -8.00 -17.81 4.17
C GLU A 104 -7.76 -17.15 5.53
N TRP A 105 -8.25 -15.93 5.74
CA TRP A 105 -7.79 -15.11 6.85
C TRP A 105 -8.76 -14.97 8.01
N ASN A 106 -10.00 -14.68 7.71
CA ASN A 106 -10.97 -14.30 8.74
C ASN A 106 -12.38 -14.29 8.18
N ASP A 107 -13.23 -15.17 8.71
CA ASP A 107 -14.63 -15.30 8.29
C ASP A 107 -15.43 -13.99 8.48
N ALA A 108 -15.15 -13.23 9.53
CA ALA A 108 -15.77 -11.94 9.75
C ALA A 108 -15.44 -10.94 8.63
N ASN A 109 -14.16 -10.88 8.19
CA ASN A 109 -13.79 -10.04 7.06
C ASN A 109 -14.50 -10.45 5.78
N ASN A 110 -14.64 -11.75 5.52
CA ASN A 110 -15.37 -12.25 4.36
C ASN A 110 -16.85 -11.92 4.42
N ALA A 111 -17.46 -11.94 5.62
CA ALA A 111 -18.87 -11.62 5.79
C ALA A 111 -19.18 -10.14 5.51
N ILE A 112 -18.30 -9.23 5.94
CA ILE A 112 -18.55 -7.78 5.89
C ILE A 112 -17.77 -7.05 4.79
N VAL A 113 -16.99 -7.77 3.96
CA VAL A 113 -16.25 -7.17 2.84
C VAL A 113 -17.16 -6.33 1.94
N GLY A 114 -16.69 -5.15 1.59
CA GLY A 114 -17.44 -4.18 0.77
C GLY A 114 -18.39 -3.27 1.56
N TYR A 115 -18.85 -3.68 2.73
CA TYR A 115 -19.81 -2.92 3.54
C TYR A 115 -19.28 -2.55 4.93
N GLY A 116 -18.25 -3.23 5.40
CA GLY A 116 -17.71 -3.02 6.74
C GLY A 116 -16.44 -2.18 6.77
N VAL A 117 -16.17 -1.62 7.94
CA VAL A 117 -14.94 -0.92 8.27
C VAL A 117 -14.27 -1.56 9.48
N SER A 118 -12.94 -1.51 9.52
CA SER A 118 -12.13 -2.00 10.63
C SER A 118 -11.56 -0.84 11.45
N MET A 119 -12.06 -0.68 12.67
CA MET A 119 -11.47 0.23 13.65
C MET A 119 -10.15 -0.31 14.19
N VAL A 120 -10.05 -1.62 14.34
CA VAL A 120 -8.81 -2.28 14.80
C VAL A 120 -7.66 -1.96 13.85
N THR A 121 -7.88 -2.10 12.54
CA THR A 121 -6.87 -1.75 11.53
C THR A 121 -6.50 -0.27 11.59
N LEU A 122 -7.46 0.63 11.82
CA LEU A 122 -7.19 2.05 11.97
C LEU A 122 -6.30 2.33 13.20
N TYR A 123 -6.59 1.73 14.35
CA TYR A 123 -5.77 1.91 15.56
C TYR A 123 -4.35 1.37 15.37
N TYR A 124 -4.19 0.21 14.75
CA TYR A 124 -2.85 -0.32 14.46
C TYR A 124 -2.11 0.54 13.43
N LEU A 125 -2.78 1.07 12.42
CA LEU A 125 -2.19 2.00 11.46
C LEU A 125 -1.69 3.27 12.15
N ASN A 126 -2.53 3.90 12.98
CA ASN A 126 -2.15 5.07 13.76
C ASN A 126 -0.94 4.79 14.66
N ARG A 127 -0.98 3.68 15.40
CA ARG A 127 0.14 3.27 16.26
C ARG A 127 1.43 3.03 15.47
N HIS A 128 1.31 2.46 14.26
CA HIS A 128 2.45 2.22 13.38
C HIS A 128 3.04 3.53 12.86
N ILE A 129 2.20 4.49 12.45
CA ILE A 129 2.64 5.82 11.98
C ILE A 129 3.35 6.56 13.13
N LEU A 130 2.77 6.59 14.32
CA LEU A 130 3.39 7.23 15.49
C LEU A 130 4.74 6.60 15.84
N PHE A 131 4.85 5.27 15.80
CA PHE A 131 6.10 4.55 16.03
C PHE A 131 7.16 4.92 14.96
N LEU A 132 6.79 4.96 13.69
CA LEU A 132 7.72 5.36 12.63
C LEU A 132 8.14 6.82 12.76
N ASN A 133 7.22 7.70 13.14
CA ASN A 133 7.54 9.11 13.42
C ASN A 133 8.58 9.22 14.54
N GLU A 134 8.39 8.51 15.65
CA GLU A 134 9.36 8.47 16.76
C GLU A 134 10.73 7.95 16.29
N VAL A 135 10.74 6.85 15.54
CA VAL A 135 11.98 6.23 15.04
C VAL A 135 12.72 7.15 14.05
N LEU A 136 11.97 7.81 13.15
CA LEU A 136 12.54 8.60 12.07
C LEU A 136 12.84 10.05 12.48
N SER A 137 12.20 10.58 13.52
CA SER A 137 12.45 11.95 14.02
C SER A 137 13.89 12.19 14.48
N ASN A 138 14.59 11.09 14.88
CA ASN A 138 15.99 11.12 15.25
C ASN A 138 16.96 11.03 14.06
N VAL A 139 16.42 10.94 12.84
CA VAL A 139 17.17 10.74 11.61
C VAL A 139 17.01 11.97 10.71
N ASN A 140 17.80 13.02 10.97
CA ASN A 140 17.72 14.26 10.23
C ASN A 140 18.16 14.10 8.76
N SER A 141 17.40 14.66 7.83
CA SER A 141 17.72 14.92 6.42
C SER A 141 18.16 13.70 5.56
N VAL A 142 17.65 12.51 5.83
CA VAL A 142 17.98 11.35 5.00
C VAL A 142 16.93 11.15 3.91
N GLU A 143 17.42 10.93 2.71
CA GLU A 143 16.62 10.51 1.57
C GLU A 143 16.59 8.97 1.51
N VAL A 144 15.42 8.43 1.24
CA VAL A 144 15.23 7.00 0.96
C VAL A 144 14.83 6.80 -0.48
N GLU A 145 15.33 5.74 -1.08
CA GLU A 145 14.99 5.38 -2.45
C GLU A 145 13.77 4.49 -2.47
N VAL A 146 12.78 4.86 -3.26
CA VAL A 146 11.56 4.09 -3.51
C VAL A 146 11.25 4.06 -5.01
N SER A 147 10.42 3.13 -5.43
CA SER A 147 9.94 3.06 -6.81
C SER A 147 9.16 4.32 -7.17
N PHE A 148 9.29 4.77 -8.41
CA PHE A 148 8.64 5.99 -8.91
C PHE A 148 7.13 5.97 -8.69
N GLU A 149 6.49 4.84 -8.95
CA GLU A 149 5.04 4.66 -8.77
C GLU A 149 4.61 4.79 -7.31
N VAL A 150 5.45 4.32 -6.37
CA VAL A 150 5.21 4.47 -4.93
C VAL A 150 5.35 5.93 -4.51
N ALA A 151 6.35 6.64 -5.04
CA ALA A 151 6.54 8.05 -4.79
C ALA A 151 5.35 8.90 -5.29
N LEU A 152 4.85 8.61 -6.49
CA LEU A 152 3.66 9.29 -7.03
C LEU A 152 2.42 9.02 -6.17
N TRP A 153 2.23 7.77 -5.76
CA TRP A 153 1.10 7.40 -4.90
C TRP A 153 1.16 8.11 -3.56
N PHE A 154 2.33 8.14 -2.92
CA PHE A 154 2.56 8.85 -1.67
C PHE A 154 2.19 10.34 -1.79
N LYS A 155 2.76 11.04 -2.79
CA LYS A 155 2.49 12.46 -3.03
C LYS A 155 0.99 12.72 -3.27
N ALA A 156 0.33 11.87 -4.05
CA ALA A 156 -1.09 12.02 -4.34
C ALA A 156 -1.96 11.82 -3.09
N VAL A 157 -1.65 10.83 -2.25
CA VAL A 157 -2.35 10.61 -0.97
C VAL A 157 -2.17 11.81 -0.04
N ASN A 158 -0.94 12.31 0.11
CA ASN A 158 -0.67 13.49 0.94
C ASN A 158 -1.46 14.71 0.47
N ASN A 159 -1.46 15.01 -0.83
CA ASN A 159 -2.21 16.13 -1.39
C ASN A 159 -3.72 16.03 -1.08
N ILE A 160 -4.29 14.83 -1.11
CA ILE A 160 -5.69 14.61 -0.73
C ILE A 160 -5.89 14.92 0.75
N PHE A 161 -5.06 14.35 1.65
CA PHE A 161 -5.17 14.63 3.08
C PHE A 161 -5.00 16.12 3.40
N GLU A 162 -4.10 16.82 2.76
CA GLU A 162 -3.90 18.28 2.91
C GLU A 162 -5.14 19.05 2.46
N SER A 163 -5.69 18.74 1.28
CA SER A 163 -6.87 19.43 0.73
C SER A 163 -8.11 19.26 1.58
N TYR A 164 -8.24 18.15 2.29
CA TYR A 164 -9.36 17.88 3.20
C TYR A 164 -9.04 18.14 4.69
N SER A 165 -7.85 18.65 5.03
CA SER A 165 -7.37 18.76 6.41
C SER A 165 -8.31 19.53 7.33
N SER A 166 -8.92 20.62 6.85
CA SER A 166 -9.91 21.39 7.62
C SER A 166 -11.19 20.58 7.90
N CYS A 167 -11.61 19.73 6.97
CA CYS A 167 -12.80 18.91 7.10
C CYS A 167 -12.60 17.71 8.02
N LEU A 168 -11.37 17.18 8.09
CA LEU A 168 -11.02 16.01 8.91
C LEU A 168 -10.89 16.34 10.42
N LYS A 169 -10.83 17.62 10.78
CA LYS A 169 -10.77 18.09 12.19
C LYS A 169 -12.13 18.13 12.89
N SER A 170 -13.21 17.92 12.16
CA SER A 170 -14.58 17.94 12.66
C SER A 170 -15.42 16.90 11.94
N LYS A 171 -16.68 16.73 12.33
CA LYS A 171 -17.61 15.83 11.63
C LYS A 171 -17.69 16.24 10.14
N ILE A 172 -17.29 15.32 9.27
CA ILE A 172 -17.27 15.57 7.83
C ILE A 172 -18.68 15.43 7.21
N GLU A 173 -19.00 16.35 6.31
CA GLU A 173 -20.25 16.33 5.55
C GLU A 173 -20.28 15.11 4.61
N PRO A 174 -21.44 14.42 4.42
CA PRO A 174 -21.53 13.17 3.66
C PRO A 174 -20.99 13.24 2.23
N THR A 175 -21.26 14.33 1.49
CA THR A 175 -20.78 14.50 0.12
C THR A 175 -19.26 14.67 0.08
N LYS A 176 -18.69 15.44 0.99
CA LYS A 176 -17.24 15.60 1.13
C LYS A 176 -16.56 14.29 1.52
N ARG A 177 -17.17 13.53 2.44
CA ARG A 177 -16.69 12.20 2.81
C ARG A 177 -16.65 11.26 1.61
N LYS A 178 -17.73 11.23 0.81
CA LYS A 178 -17.79 10.43 -0.40
C LYS A 178 -16.69 10.83 -1.39
N ASN A 179 -16.51 12.12 -1.66
CA ASN A 179 -15.49 12.60 -2.58
C ASN A 179 -14.09 12.23 -2.12
N PHE A 180 -13.78 12.44 -0.83
CA PHE A 180 -12.50 12.03 -0.24
C PHE A 180 -12.21 10.54 -0.45
N VAL A 181 -13.17 9.67 -0.17
CA VAL A 181 -13.02 8.21 -0.36
C VAL A 181 -12.82 7.87 -1.84
N VAL A 182 -13.58 8.49 -2.74
CA VAL A 182 -13.45 8.26 -4.18
C VAL A 182 -12.06 8.66 -4.68
N GLU A 183 -11.58 9.85 -4.32
CA GLU A 183 -10.25 10.34 -4.70
C GLU A 183 -9.12 9.40 -4.21
N LEU A 184 -9.19 8.95 -2.95
CA LEU A 184 -8.22 7.97 -2.43
C LEU A 184 -8.25 6.64 -3.19
N GLN A 185 -9.45 6.15 -3.52
CA GLN A 185 -9.61 4.90 -4.26
C GLN A 185 -9.11 5.03 -5.72
N GLU A 186 -9.29 6.17 -6.36
CA GLU A 186 -8.80 6.45 -7.71
C GLU A 186 -7.26 6.47 -7.73
N VAL A 187 -6.63 7.17 -6.81
CA VAL A 187 -5.17 7.20 -6.68
C VAL A 187 -4.60 5.81 -6.43
N PHE A 188 -5.24 5.02 -5.56
CA PHE A 188 -4.82 3.64 -5.31
C PHE A 188 -5.04 2.74 -6.53
N SER A 189 -6.12 2.92 -7.27
CA SER A 189 -6.39 2.20 -8.52
C SER A 189 -5.33 2.51 -9.58
N ASN A 190 -4.93 3.77 -9.69
CA ASN A 190 -3.89 4.21 -10.62
C ASN A 190 -2.54 3.55 -10.29
N TYR A 191 -2.13 3.57 -9.02
CA TYR A 191 -0.92 2.86 -8.57
C TYR A 191 -0.97 1.38 -8.95
N ARG A 192 -2.06 0.67 -8.66
CA ARG A 192 -2.20 -0.75 -8.99
C ARG A 192 -2.13 -1.00 -10.50
N SER A 193 -2.77 -0.17 -11.32
CA SER A 193 -2.74 -0.32 -12.77
C SER A 193 -1.34 -0.16 -13.36
N GLN A 194 -0.49 0.64 -12.73
CA GLN A 194 0.90 0.83 -13.15
C GLN A 194 1.81 -0.31 -12.71
N THR A 195 1.51 -0.95 -11.57
CA THR A 195 2.39 -1.97 -10.97
C THR A 195 1.99 -3.40 -11.31
N TYR A 196 0.73 -3.66 -11.68
CA TYR A 196 0.32 -5.00 -12.07
C TYR A 196 1.05 -5.45 -13.34
N ASN A 197 1.75 -6.60 -13.23
CA ASN A 197 2.54 -7.21 -14.31
C ASN A 197 3.70 -6.34 -14.82
N ARG A 198 4.14 -5.35 -14.05
CA ARG A 198 5.27 -4.49 -14.40
C ARG A 198 6.24 -4.39 -13.23
N VAL A 199 7.51 -4.29 -13.57
CA VAL A 199 8.56 -3.92 -12.61
C VAL A 199 8.86 -2.44 -12.83
N SER A 200 8.90 -1.67 -11.75
CA SER A 200 9.34 -0.28 -11.84
C SER A 200 10.75 -0.20 -12.40
N LYS A 201 10.96 0.66 -13.39
CA LYS A 201 12.26 0.85 -14.04
C LYS A 201 13.01 2.05 -13.52
N THR A 202 12.35 2.88 -12.77
CA THR A 202 12.88 4.13 -12.21
C THR A 202 12.61 4.20 -10.72
N ASN A 203 13.55 4.79 -10.01
CA ASN A 203 13.42 5.06 -8.58
C ASN A 203 13.43 6.57 -8.34
N GLU A 204 12.80 6.99 -7.27
CA GLU A 204 12.79 8.37 -6.80
C GLU A 204 13.32 8.40 -5.37
N ARG A 205 13.98 9.51 -5.00
CA ARG A 205 14.39 9.76 -3.63
C ARG A 205 13.38 10.64 -2.94
N ILE A 206 12.92 10.17 -1.80
CA ILE A 206 11.98 10.87 -0.94
C ILE A 206 12.71 11.21 0.36
N LYS A 207 12.57 12.43 0.85
CA LYS A 207 13.10 12.78 2.16
C LYS A 207 12.29 12.07 3.24
N ILE A 208 12.99 11.54 4.25
CA ILE A 208 12.33 10.85 5.38
C ILE A 208 11.34 11.80 6.08
N VAL A 209 11.66 13.09 6.18
CA VAL A 209 10.77 14.08 6.78
C VAL A 209 9.41 14.21 6.06
N ASP A 210 9.36 13.91 4.77
CA ASP A 210 8.12 13.95 4.00
C ASP A 210 7.24 12.72 4.27
N LEU A 211 7.78 11.69 4.94
CA LEU A 211 7.09 10.47 5.34
C LEU A 211 6.42 10.57 6.72
N LEU A 212 6.74 11.62 7.49
CA LEU A 212 6.28 11.88 8.85
C LEU A 212 5.06 12.79 8.86
#